data_32f44d8fd9eac9976e46c93bc0d46298
#
_entry.id   32f44d8fd9eac9976e46c93bc0d46298
#
_cell.length_a   1.000
_cell.length_b   1.000
_cell.length_c   1.000
_cell.angle_alpha   90.00
_cell.angle_beta   90.00
_cell.angle_gamma   90.00
#
_symmetry.space_group_name_H-M   'P 1'
#
loop_
_entity.id
_entity.type
_entity.pdbx_description
1 polymer ?
#
loop_
_entity_poly.entity_id
_entity_poly.type
_entity_poly.pdbx_seq_one_letter_code
_entity_poly.pdbx_strand_id
1 'polypeptide(L)'
;VNLLSQNSLKLLKALQDEALSFGMKFHIFGIGNPTYLVRLKNEGIEPTSFDSTGWWKAGGFGKVFLPLSQQFHITRKPLALSRFLNAKAKNSHDCPFCLDSVLTKSRWLRVLHNLVAFAEAVQIVMDGAQKPDLFLKALRR
;
A
#
# COMPACT_ATOMS: atom_id res chain seq x y z
N VAL A 1 -8.16 -16.05 4.76
CA VAL A 1 -8.06 -16.29 3.30
C VAL A 1 -6.90 -15.44 2.77
N ASN A 2 -5.92 -16.06 2.15
CA ASN A 2 -4.84 -15.32 1.48
C ASN A 2 -5.38 -14.82 0.12
N LEU A 3 -5.81 -13.55 0.08
CA LEU A 3 -6.35 -12.89 -1.12
C LEU A 3 -5.40 -12.93 -2.33
N LEU A 4 -4.14 -13.27 -2.10
CA LEU A 4 -3.11 -13.34 -3.14
C LEU A 4 -2.72 -14.78 -3.50
N SER A 5 -3.44 -15.79 -3.04
CA SER A 5 -3.25 -17.14 -3.58
C SER A 5 -3.67 -17.17 -5.03
N GLN A 6 -3.04 -18.04 -5.81
CA GLN A 6 -3.38 -18.18 -7.25
C GLN A 6 -4.86 -18.49 -7.47
N ASN A 7 -5.46 -19.28 -6.57
CA ASN A 7 -6.88 -19.62 -6.66
C ASN A 7 -7.78 -18.40 -6.37
N SER A 8 -7.39 -17.55 -5.39
CA SER A 8 -8.13 -16.31 -5.11
C SER A 8 -8.06 -15.33 -6.28
N LEU A 9 -6.91 -15.20 -6.93
CA LEU A 9 -6.74 -14.34 -8.09
C LEU A 9 -7.58 -14.81 -9.28
N LYS A 10 -7.59 -16.12 -9.56
CA LYS A 10 -8.47 -16.71 -10.59
C LYS A 10 -9.94 -16.44 -10.31
N LEU A 11 -10.37 -16.61 -9.06
CA LEU A 11 -11.76 -16.34 -8.68
C LEU A 11 -12.09 -14.83 -8.84
N LEU A 12 -11.21 -13.93 -8.37
CA LEU A 12 -11.41 -12.50 -8.54
C LEU A 12 -11.49 -12.09 -10.00
N LYS A 13 -10.66 -12.68 -10.86
CA LYS A 13 -10.70 -12.42 -12.29
C LYS A 13 -12.02 -12.89 -12.91
N ALA A 14 -12.47 -14.10 -12.60
CA ALA A 14 -13.76 -14.60 -13.08
C ALA A 14 -14.94 -13.74 -12.62
N LEU A 15 -14.94 -13.31 -11.34
CA LEU A 15 -15.98 -12.42 -10.81
C LEU A 15 -15.98 -11.05 -11.48
N GLN A 16 -14.78 -10.49 -11.76
CA GLN A 16 -14.68 -9.25 -12.51
C GLN A 16 -15.24 -9.39 -13.93
N ASP A 17 -14.85 -10.43 -14.65
CA ASP A 17 -15.27 -10.65 -16.04
C ASP A 17 -16.79 -10.82 -16.12
N GLU A 18 -17.36 -11.54 -15.17
CA GLU A 18 -18.82 -11.71 -15.05
C GLU A 18 -19.51 -10.37 -14.74
N ALA A 19 -19.02 -9.62 -13.75
CA ALA A 19 -19.59 -8.30 -13.40
C ALA A 19 -19.55 -7.35 -14.60
N LEU A 20 -18.45 -7.29 -15.33
CA LEU A 20 -18.29 -6.44 -16.51
C LEU A 20 -19.20 -6.87 -17.65
N SER A 21 -19.47 -8.17 -17.84
CA SER A 21 -20.39 -8.67 -18.87
C SER A 21 -21.83 -8.17 -18.65
N PHE A 22 -22.21 -7.89 -17.41
CA PHE A 22 -23.49 -7.26 -17.04
C PHE A 22 -23.42 -5.74 -16.92
N GLY A 23 -22.33 -5.09 -17.31
CA GLY A 23 -22.14 -3.64 -17.16
C GLY A 23 -22.05 -3.18 -15.72
N MET A 24 -21.77 -4.08 -14.77
CA MET A 24 -21.66 -3.76 -13.35
C MET A 24 -20.26 -3.27 -13.00
N LYS A 25 -20.18 -2.44 -11.95
CA LYS A 25 -18.92 -2.00 -11.35
C LYS A 25 -18.41 -3.06 -10.39
N PHE A 26 -17.07 -3.27 -10.36
CA PHE A 26 -16.41 -4.24 -9.51
C PHE A 26 -15.67 -3.54 -8.37
N HIS A 27 -16.05 -3.82 -7.13
CA HIS A 27 -15.42 -3.27 -5.92
C HIS A 27 -14.70 -4.37 -5.15
N ILE A 28 -13.46 -4.08 -4.68
CA ILE A 28 -12.70 -5.01 -3.83
C ILE A 28 -12.54 -4.42 -2.44
N PHE A 29 -13.01 -5.14 -1.44
CA PHE A 29 -12.86 -4.77 -0.04
C PHE A 29 -11.49 -5.14 0.52
N GLY A 30 -10.94 -4.29 1.39
CA GLY A 30 -9.84 -4.63 2.28
C GLY A 30 -8.46 -4.66 1.61
N ILE A 31 -8.19 -3.85 0.60
CA ILE A 31 -6.84 -3.70 0.02
C ILE A 31 -5.91 -3.03 1.05
N GLY A 32 -5.36 -3.82 1.96
CA GLY A 32 -4.54 -3.32 3.07
C GLY A 32 -3.16 -2.81 2.68
N ASN A 33 -2.68 -3.13 1.48
CA ASN A 33 -1.36 -2.75 0.98
C ASN A 33 -1.45 -2.41 -0.52
N PRO A 34 -0.97 -1.22 -0.97
CA PRO A 34 -0.97 -0.84 -2.38
C PRO A 34 -0.24 -1.80 -3.31
N THR A 35 0.74 -2.55 -2.81
CA THR A 35 1.43 -3.58 -3.61
C THR A 35 0.49 -4.68 -4.10
N TYR A 36 -0.66 -4.87 -3.45
CA TYR A 36 -1.69 -5.79 -3.92
C TYR A 36 -2.34 -5.33 -5.22
N LEU A 37 -2.51 -4.02 -5.39
CA LEU A 37 -3.03 -3.46 -6.64
C LEU A 37 -2.14 -3.77 -7.83
N VAL A 38 -0.81 -3.74 -7.63
CA VAL A 38 0.15 -4.13 -8.66
C VAL A 38 -0.08 -5.56 -9.10
N ARG A 39 -0.22 -6.46 -8.12
CA ARG A 39 -0.42 -7.87 -8.39
C ARG A 39 -1.76 -8.12 -9.09
N LEU A 40 -2.84 -7.45 -8.64
CA LEU A 40 -4.13 -7.52 -9.31
C LEU A 40 -4.02 -7.07 -10.76
N LYS A 41 -3.36 -5.93 -11.00
CA LYS A 41 -3.15 -5.37 -12.34
C LYS A 41 -2.36 -6.33 -13.24
N ASN A 42 -1.31 -6.97 -12.72
CA ASN A 42 -0.52 -7.95 -13.46
C ASN A 42 -1.35 -9.20 -13.86
N GLU A 43 -2.39 -9.53 -13.11
CA GLU A 43 -3.34 -10.61 -13.41
C GLU A 43 -4.56 -10.12 -14.23
N GLY A 44 -4.54 -8.90 -14.72
CA GLY A 44 -5.64 -8.31 -15.48
C GLY A 44 -6.90 -8.04 -14.64
N ILE A 45 -6.74 -7.85 -13.33
CA ILE A 45 -7.82 -7.53 -12.41
C ILE A 45 -7.75 -6.03 -12.10
N GLU A 46 -8.71 -5.29 -12.62
CA GLU A 46 -8.80 -3.83 -12.50
C GLU A 46 -10.13 -3.44 -11.81
N PRO A 47 -10.15 -3.37 -10.47
CA PRO A 47 -11.37 -2.98 -9.77
C PRO A 47 -11.72 -1.53 -10.08
N THR A 48 -13.01 -1.25 -10.23
CA THR A 48 -13.52 0.12 -10.40
C THR A 48 -13.26 0.96 -9.15
N SER A 49 -13.28 0.31 -8.00
CA SER A 49 -12.98 0.93 -6.70
C SER A 49 -12.54 -0.11 -5.67
N PHE A 50 -11.92 0.36 -4.60
CA PHE A 50 -11.56 -0.47 -3.46
C PHE A 50 -11.54 0.36 -2.17
N ASP A 51 -11.54 -0.30 -1.02
CA ASP A 51 -11.33 0.34 0.27
C ASP A 51 -10.04 -0.15 0.94
N SER A 52 -9.59 0.60 1.92
CA SER A 52 -8.45 0.22 2.75
C SER A 52 -8.52 0.81 4.15
N THR A 53 -8.31 -0.04 5.14
CA THR A 53 -8.05 0.38 6.53
C THR A 53 -6.60 0.12 6.96
N GLY A 54 -5.77 -0.39 6.06
CA GLY A 54 -4.38 -0.78 6.35
C GLY A 54 -3.52 0.38 6.84
N TRP A 55 -3.64 1.55 6.22
CA TRP A 55 -2.94 2.77 6.58
C TRP A 55 -3.32 3.26 7.98
N TRP A 56 -4.60 3.21 8.33
CA TRP A 56 -5.12 3.56 9.65
C TRP A 56 -4.59 2.63 10.73
N LYS A 57 -4.77 1.31 10.55
CA LYS A 57 -4.31 0.28 11.49
C LYS A 57 -2.80 0.37 11.69
N ALA A 58 -2.02 0.48 10.63
CA ALA A 58 -0.57 0.60 10.72
C ALA A 58 -0.15 1.80 11.58
N GLY A 59 -0.66 2.99 11.30
CA GLY A 59 -0.36 4.21 12.07
C GLY A 59 -0.79 4.09 13.54
N GLY A 60 -1.95 3.50 13.78
CA GLY A 60 -2.47 3.23 15.13
C GLY A 60 -1.55 2.33 15.95
N PHE A 61 -0.96 1.33 15.31
CA PHE A 61 -0.03 0.37 15.94
C PHE A 61 1.44 0.76 15.86
N GLY A 62 1.75 2.04 15.61
CA GLY A 62 3.12 2.55 15.64
C GLY A 62 3.96 2.23 14.41
N LYS A 63 3.30 1.91 13.30
CA LYS A 63 3.96 1.62 12.04
C LYS A 63 3.78 2.77 11.05
N VAL A 64 4.82 3.03 10.26
CA VAL A 64 4.78 3.92 9.11
C VAL A 64 5.30 3.20 7.87
N PHE A 65 4.92 3.65 6.70
CA PHE A 65 5.46 3.16 5.44
C PHE A 65 5.65 4.31 4.45
N LEU A 66 6.51 4.09 3.47
CA LEU A 66 6.68 4.96 2.32
C LEU A 66 5.94 4.35 1.13
N PRO A 67 5.60 5.12 0.11
CA PRO A 67 4.95 4.61 -1.08
C PRO A 67 5.68 3.38 -1.63
N LEU A 68 4.94 2.29 -1.83
CA LEU A 68 5.45 1.02 -2.36
C LEU A 68 6.63 0.40 -1.59
N SER A 69 6.77 0.73 -0.30
CA SER A 69 7.84 0.24 0.56
C SER A 69 7.29 -0.64 1.69
N GLN A 70 8.22 -1.25 2.42
CA GLN A 70 7.90 -2.03 3.63
C GLN A 70 7.38 -1.14 4.77
N GLN A 71 6.75 -1.76 5.76
CA GLN A 71 6.35 -1.11 7.00
C GLN A 71 7.51 -1.06 8.01
N PHE A 72 7.65 0.08 8.69
CA PHE A 72 8.62 0.32 9.75
C PHE A 72 7.91 0.50 11.09
N HIS A 73 8.22 -0.32 12.08
CA HIS A 73 7.61 -0.23 13.42
C HIS A 73 8.39 0.76 14.30
N ILE A 74 8.23 2.06 14.05
CA ILE A 74 9.08 3.14 14.59
C ILE A 74 8.88 3.42 16.08
N THR A 75 7.78 2.97 16.69
CA THR A 75 7.51 3.20 18.12
C THR A 75 8.09 2.14 19.03
N ARG A 76 8.46 0.97 18.51
CA ARG A 76 8.95 -0.16 19.34
C ARG A 76 10.41 -0.50 19.08
N LYS A 77 10.98 -0.09 17.96
CA LYS A 77 12.32 -0.51 17.53
C LYS A 77 13.13 0.70 17.09
N PRO A 78 14.09 1.17 17.88
CA PRO A 78 14.94 2.33 17.53
C PRO A 78 15.59 2.19 16.15
N LEU A 79 16.11 0.98 15.83
CA LEU A 79 16.67 0.68 14.51
C LEU A 79 15.66 0.83 13.36
N ALA A 80 14.36 0.67 13.63
CA ALA A 80 13.34 0.83 12.60
C ALA A 80 13.13 2.30 12.23
N LEU A 81 13.28 3.21 13.18
CA LEU A 81 13.28 4.65 12.90
C LEU A 81 14.45 5.03 12.00
N SER A 82 15.67 4.63 12.33
CA SER A 82 16.85 4.90 11.49
C SER A 82 16.70 4.33 10.08
N ARG A 83 16.17 3.11 9.95
CA ARG A 83 15.89 2.49 8.64
C ARG A 83 14.83 3.26 7.87
N PHE A 84 13.78 3.73 8.55
CA PHE A 84 12.75 4.56 7.93
C PHE A 84 13.34 5.87 7.40
N LEU A 85 14.14 6.59 8.20
CA LEU A 85 14.77 7.84 7.81
C LEU A 85 15.71 7.65 6.61
N ASN A 86 16.50 6.59 6.61
CA ASN A 86 17.38 6.23 5.49
C ASN A 86 16.57 5.89 4.22
N ALA A 87 15.46 5.17 4.38
CA ALA A 87 14.58 4.84 3.26
C ALA A 87 13.87 6.09 2.73
N LYS A 88 13.43 6.99 3.62
CA LYS A 88 12.82 8.27 3.27
C LYS A 88 13.78 9.16 2.47
N ALA A 89 15.05 9.23 2.87
CA ALA A 89 16.06 9.99 2.14
C ALA A 89 16.30 9.49 0.70
N LYS A 90 16.03 8.21 0.45
CA LYS A 90 16.14 7.57 -0.90
C LYS A 90 14.84 7.58 -1.69
N ASN A 91 13.74 7.94 -1.06
CA ASN A 91 12.40 7.98 -1.64
C ASN A 91 11.98 9.45 -1.77
N SER A 92 11.49 9.85 -2.92
CA SER A 92 11.03 11.22 -3.15
C SER A 92 9.74 11.58 -2.40
N HIS A 93 9.29 10.71 -1.46
CA HIS A 93 8.11 10.99 -0.65
C HIS A 93 8.32 12.21 0.24
N ASP A 94 7.53 13.23 0.02
CA ASP A 94 7.45 14.43 0.85
C ASP A 94 5.99 14.69 1.22
N CYS A 95 5.70 14.75 2.51
CA CYS A 95 4.37 15.06 2.98
C CYS A 95 4.45 15.93 4.25
N PRO A 96 3.43 16.77 4.52
CA PRO A 96 3.42 17.69 5.65
C PRO A 96 3.44 16.99 7.01
N PHE A 97 3.20 15.68 7.04
CA PHE A 97 3.17 14.87 8.26
C PHE A 97 4.48 14.11 8.51
N CYS A 98 5.48 14.23 7.62
CA CYS A 98 6.80 13.62 7.76
C CYS A 98 7.71 14.33 8.78
N LEU A 99 7.18 14.74 9.92
CA LEU A 99 7.93 15.37 11.00
C LEU A 99 8.56 14.29 11.88
N ASP A 100 9.82 13.98 11.61
CA ASP A 100 10.54 12.80 12.15
C ASP A 100 10.49 12.70 13.68
N SER A 101 10.67 13.84 14.38
CA SER A 101 10.63 13.91 15.86
C SER A 101 9.23 13.67 16.44
N VAL A 102 8.19 13.86 15.67
CA VAL A 102 6.78 13.79 16.13
C VAL A 102 6.11 12.49 15.68
N LEU A 103 6.51 11.89 14.57
CA LEU A 103 5.95 10.63 14.09
C LEU A 103 6.05 9.50 15.14
N THR A 104 7.14 9.45 15.91
CA THR A 104 7.31 8.46 16.98
C THR A 104 6.32 8.64 18.12
N LYS A 105 5.89 9.88 18.40
CA LYS A 105 5.05 10.24 19.53
C LYS A 105 3.58 10.33 19.18
N SER A 106 3.24 10.87 18.00
CA SER A 106 1.87 11.14 17.61
C SER A 106 1.26 9.99 16.77
N ARG A 107 0.23 9.33 17.32
CA ARG A 107 -0.58 8.37 16.60
C ARG A 107 -1.22 8.96 15.35
N TRP A 108 -1.78 10.16 15.48
CA TRP A 108 -2.52 10.82 14.40
C TRP A 108 -1.61 11.22 13.25
N LEU A 109 -0.42 11.72 13.52
CA LEU A 109 0.54 12.06 12.46
C LEU A 109 1.00 10.82 11.71
N ARG A 110 1.18 9.67 12.38
CA ARG A 110 1.46 8.41 11.69
C ARG A 110 0.32 7.97 10.78
N VAL A 111 -0.92 8.12 11.25
CA VAL A 111 -2.11 7.77 10.46
C VAL A 111 -2.21 8.68 9.22
N LEU A 112 -2.05 9.99 9.38
CA LEU A 112 -2.10 10.94 8.26
C LEU A 112 -0.95 10.74 7.29
N HIS A 113 0.27 10.53 7.79
CA HIS A 113 1.43 10.17 6.96
C HIS A 113 1.15 8.91 6.12
N ASN A 114 0.64 7.85 6.76
CA ASN A 114 0.33 6.60 6.08
C ASN A 114 -0.79 6.77 5.03
N LEU A 115 -1.77 7.62 5.28
CA LEU A 115 -2.82 7.94 4.31
C LEU A 115 -2.23 8.58 3.05
N VAL A 116 -1.35 9.58 3.23
CA VAL A 116 -0.68 10.25 2.08
C VAL A 116 0.21 9.26 1.33
N ALA A 117 1.04 8.49 2.04
CA ALA A 117 1.90 7.49 1.41
C ALA A 117 1.10 6.38 0.70
N PHE A 118 -0.07 6.01 1.23
CA PHE A 118 -0.97 5.06 0.58
C PHE A 118 -1.58 5.65 -0.70
N ALA A 119 -2.09 6.89 -0.64
CA ALA A 119 -2.67 7.56 -1.80
C ALA A 119 -1.64 7.75 -2.92
N GLU A 120 -0.42 8.16 -2.57
CA GLU A 120 0.70 8.30 -3.50
C GLU A 120 1.08 6.95 -4.15
N ALA A 121 1.12 5.88 -3.36
CA ALA A 121 1.39 4.54 -3.89
C ALA A 121 0.29 4.06 -4.86
N VAL A 122 -0.98 4.35 -4.56
CA VAL A 122 -2.10 4.07 -5.46
C VAL A 122 -1.93 4.82 -6.77
N GLN A 123 -1.61 6.12 -6.71
CA GLN A 123 -1.40 6.94 -7.89
C GLN A 123 -0.27 6.39 -8.77
N ILE A 124 0.86 6.02 -8.17
CA ILE A 124 2.00 5.40 -8.90
C ILE A 124 1.56 4.12 -9.63
N VAL A 125 0.73 3.28 -8.98
CA VAL A 125 0.21 2.06 -9.61
C VAL A 125 -0.74 2.36 -10.75
N MET A 126 -1.65 3.32 -10.55
CA MET A 126 -2.67 3.69 -11.56
C MET A 126 -2.03 4.35 -12.77
N ASP A 127 -1.05 5.22 -12.61
CA ASP A 127 -0.35 5.91 -13.70
C ASP A 127 0.55 4.96 -14.51
N GLY A 128 0.66 3.69 -14.11
CA GLY A 128 1.50 2.72 -14.78
C GLY A 128 2.98 3.06 -14.70
N ALA A 129 3.38 3.93 -13.77
CA ALA A 129 4.78 4.30 -13.54
C ALA A 129 5.55 3.03 -13.14
N GLN A 130 6.13 2.39 -14.13
CA GLN A 130 7.03 1.27 -13.94
C GLN A 130 8.31 1.82 -13.28
N LYS A 131 8.41 1.64 -11.98
CA LYS A 131 9.71 1.52 -11.31
C LYS A 131 9.92 0.03 -11.05
N PRO A 132 10.40 -0.74 -12.05
CA PRO A 132 10.43 -2.21 -12.01
C PRO A 132 11.21 -2.75 -10.81
N ASP A 133 12.28 -2.08 -10.41
CA ASP A 133 13.22 -2.58 -9.40
C ASP A 133 12.70 -2.49 -7.96
N LEU A 134 11.89 -1.51 -7.65
CA LEU A 134 11.27 -1.39 -6.32
C LEU A 134 10.09 -2.36 -6.17
N PHE A 135 9.33 -2.59 -7.26
CA PHE A 135 8.21 -3.51 -7.28
C PHE A 135 8.65 -4.97 -7.10
N LEU A 136 9.66 -5.42 -7.83
CA LEU A 136 10.13 -6.79 -7.79
C LEU A 136 10.78 -7.15 -6.44
N LYS A 137 11.43 -6.20 -5.77
CA LYS A 137 11.99 -6.42 -4.42
C LYS A 137 10.91 -6.49 -3.34
N ALA A 138 9.79 -5.81 -3.49
CA ALA A 138 8.67 -5.87 -2.55
C ALA A 138 7.84 -7.17 -2.69
N LEU A 139 7.82 -7.78 -3.88
CA LEU A 139 7.08 -9.01 -4.17
C LEU A 139 7.86 -10.30 -3.85
N ARG A 140 9.18 -10.22 -3.65
CA ARG A 140 10.05 -11.40 -3.37
C ARG A 140 10.27 -11.67 -1.88
N ARG A 141 9.49 -11.03 -0.99
CA ARG A 141 9.59 -11.26 0.47
C ARG A 141 8.24 -11.70 1.05
#